data_9bb4c6dc32cd0a2d47dcdb961f2af798
#
_entry.id   9bb4c6dc32cd0a2d47dcdb961f2af798
#
_cell.length_a   1.000
_cell.length_b   1.000
_cell.length_c   1.000
_cell.angle_alpha   90.00
_cell.angle_beta   90.00
_cell.angle_gamma   90.00
#
_symmetry.space_group_name_H-M   'P 1'
#
loop_
_entity.id
_entity.type
_entity.pdbx_description
1 polymer ?
#
loop_
_entity_poly.entity_id
_entity_poly.type
_entity_poly.pdbx_seq_one_letter_code
_entity_poly.pdbx_strand_id
1 'polypeptide(L)'
;NSARAEFVTGYGIFACDNVAAATTRWVFRNAVLEEMVPIEIVAPPSGPILLSAMGDQGGFRHDSLTVSPPSGFYMPDVGTTLSIDYAELLPTKIVKAYNSPSPYGAYSTNSGTSWTNFSAPPGGSGGGSKAIAISADGSRIVWAPSGGSVYYSTNNGSSWGTCGGLTGGFYPESDRVNSNKFYYYHAVNGRLFYSTNGGQTFT
;
A
#
# COMPACT_ATOMS: atom_id res chain seq x y z
N ASN A 1 -36.40 -22.77 -11.16
CA ASN A 1 -36.17 -23.28 -12.53
C ASN A 1 -34.77 -23.89 -12.58
N SER A 2 -34.69 -25.20 -12.83
CA SER A 2 -33.44 -25.97 -12.86
C SER A 2 -32.59 -25.71 -14.13
N ALA A 3 -33.00 -24.84 -15.00
CA ALA A 3 -32.28 -24.50 -16.23
C ALA A 3 -31.31 -23.31 -16.02
N ARG A 4 -31.46 -22.56 -14.96
CA ARG A 4 -30.56 -21.42 -14.65
C ARG A 4 -29.33 -21.91 -13.90
N ALA A 5 -28.16 -21.39 -14.30
CA ALA A 5 -26.90 -21.59 -13.58
C ALA A 5 -26.13 -20.28 -13.46
N GLU A 6 -25.34 -20.18 -12.39
CA GLU A 6 -24.42 -19.08 -12.13
C GLU A 6 -23.09 -19.64 -11.68
N PHE A 7 -22.00 -18.98 -12.06
CA PHE A 7 -20.67 -19.25 -11.50
C PHE A 7 -19.92 -17.94 -11.22
N VAL A 8 -19.02 -18.00 -10.26
CA VAL A 8 -18.19 -16.88 -9.85
C VAL A 8 -16.76 -17.09 -10.34
N THR A 9 -16.12 -16.00 -10.72
CA THR A 9 -14.69 -15.93 -11.03
C THR A 9 -14.09 -14.75 -10.26
N GLY A 10 -12.78 -14.58 -10.30
CA GLY A 10 -12.13 -13.35 -9.80
C GLY A 10 -12.52 -12.07 -10.53
N TYR A 11 -13.30 -12.18 -11.61
CA TYR A 11 -13.84 -11.02 -12.35
C TYR A 11 -15.31 -10.76 -12.04
N GLY A 12 -16.00 -11.66 -11.33
CA GLY A 12 -17.37 -11.50 -10.91
C GLY A 12 -18.28 -12.68 -11.28
N ILE A 13 -19.58 -12.39 -11.41
CA ILE A 13 -20.64 -13.37 -11.59
C ILE A 13 -21.04 -13.48 -13.06
N PHE A 14 -21.06 -14.70 -13.58
CA PHE A 14 -21.62 -15.04 -14.88
C PHE A 14 -22.90 -15.88 -14.69
N ALA A 15 -23.96 -15.51 -15.38
CA ALA A 15 -25.22 -16.21 -15.32
C ALA A 15 -25.64 -16.70 -16.71
N CYS A 16 -26.22 -17.91 -16.76
CA CYS A 16 -26.92 -18.47 -17.91
C CYS A 16 -28.35 -18.75 -17.50
N ASP A 17 -29.32 -18.17 -18.18
CA ASP A 17 -30.73 -18.34 -17.86
C ASP A 17 -31.33 -19.66 -18.43
N ASN A 18 -30.62 -20.33 -19.34
CA ASN A 18 -30.99 -21.64 -19.84
C ASN A 18 -29.78 -22.48 -20.26
N VAL A 19 -29.26 -23.26 -19.34
CA VAL A 19 -28.15 -24.19 -19.59
C VAL A 19 -28.54 -25.43 -20.38
N ALA A 20 -29.84 -25.69 -20.57
CA ALA A 20 -30.34 -26.78 -21.35
C ALA A 20 -30.58 -26.41 -22.84
N ALA A 21 -30.32 -25.17 -23.23
CA ALA A 21 -30.38 -24.74 -24.60
C ALA A 21 -29.29 -25.39 -25.46
N ALA A 22 -29.56 -25.62 -26.74
CA ALA A 22 -28.58 -26.16 -27.68
C ALA A 22 -27.33 -25.26 -27.82
N THR A 23 -27.49 -23.96 -27.56
CA THR A 23 -26.40 -22.99 -27.43
C THR A 23 -26.62 -22.19 -26.16
N THR A 24 -25.69 -22.28 -25.23
CA THR A 24 -25.74 -21.54 -23.95
C THR A 24 -25.13 -20.15 -24.12
N ARG A 25 -25.76 -19.15 -23.53
CA ARG A 25 -25.23 -17.77 -23.44
C ARG A 25 -24.99 -17.42 -22.00
N TRP A 26 -23.76 -17.09 -21.69
CA TRP A 26 -23.35 -16.60 -20.39
C TRP A 26 -23.24 -15.07 -20.41
N VAL A 27 -23.88 -14.43 -19.45
CA VAL A 27 -23.96 -12.98 -19.33
C VAL A 27 -23.29 -12.57 -18.04
N PHE A 28 -22.41 -11.56 -18.12
CA PHE A 28 -21.77 -10.95 -16.97
C PHE A 28 -22.77 -10.10 -16.18
N ARG A 29 -22.96 -10.41 -14.89
CA ARG A 29 -23.98 -9.79 -14.04
C ARG A 29 -23.37 -9.15 -12.81
N ASN A 30 -22.55 -8.14 -13.03
CA ASN A 30 -21.87 -7.40 -11.97
C ASN A 30 -22.47 -6.00 -11.72
N ALA A 31 -23.67 -5.70 -12.19
CA ALA A 31 -24.30 -4.42 -11.91
C ALA A 31 -24.35 -4.19 -10.39
N VAL A 32 -23.74 -3.10 -9.92
CA VAL A 32 -23.56 -2.72 -8.51
C VAL A 32 -22.81 -3.72 -7.63
N LEU A 33 -22.16 -4.71 -8.20
CA LEU A 33 -21.23 -5.60 -7.50
C LEU A 33 -19.81 -5.15 -7.80
N GLU A 34 -19.09 -4.75 -6.77
CA GLU A 34 -17.67 -4.40 -6.81
C GLU A 34 -16.95 -5.32 -5.83
N GLU A 35 -15.97 -6.08 -6.31
CA GLU A 35 -15.09 -6.88 -5.48
C GLU A 35 -13.74 -6.18 -5.42
N MET A 36 -13.35 -5.75 -4.22
CA MET A 36 -12.08 -5.08 -3.98
C MET A 36 -11.43 -5.64 -2.71
N VAL A 37 -10.11 -5.74 -2.73
CA VAL A 37 -9.33 -6.24 -1.59
C VAL A 37 -8.61 -5.07 -0.92
N PRO A 38 -9.22 -4.39 0.05
CA PRO A 38 -8.51 -3.36 0.82
C PRO A 38 -7.45 -4.01 1.70
N ILE A 39 -6.23 -3.51 1.60
CA ILE A 39 -5.08 -3.99 2.38
C ILE A 39 -4.79 -3.03 3.51
N GLU A 40 -4.76 -1.74 3.19
CA GLU A 40 -4.52 -0.68 4.16
C GLU A 40 -5.26 0.59 3.76
N ILE A 41 -5.68 1.37 4.74
CA ILE A 41 -6.29 2.68 4.55
C ILE A 41 -5.66 3.68 5.50
N VAL A 42 -5.46 4.91 5.02
CA VAL A 42 -4.96 6.02 5.83
C VAL A 42 -5.79 7.28 5.57
N ALA A 43 -5.98 8.09 6.62
CA ALA A 43 -6.75 9.32 6.57
C ALA A 43 -5.85 10.51 6.98
N PRO A 44 -5.21 11.20 6.03
CA PRO A 44 -4.40 12.36 6.34
C PRO A 44 -5.23 13.50 6.97
N PRO A 45 -4.65 14.33 7.84
CA PRO A 45 -5.38 15.42 8.52
C PRO A 45 -5.82 16.53 7.57
N SER A 46 -5.31 16.56 6.34
CA SER A 46 -5.76 17.47 5.28
C SER A 46 -5.49 16.87 3.89
N GLY A 47 -6.19 17.37 2.87
CA GLY A 47 -6.14 16.84 1.51
C GLY A 47 -7.25 15.82 1.28
N PRO A 48 -6.96 14.63 0.76
CA PRO A 48 -7.99 13.60 0.57
C PRO A 48 -8.56 13.12 1.91
N ILE A 49 -9.84 12.76 1.90
CA ILE A 49 -10.49 12.18 3.10
C ILE A 49 -9.86 10.83 3.44
N LEU A 50 -9.47 10.07 2.41
CA LEU A 50 -8.92 8.73 2.55
C LEU A 50 -7.98 8.42 1.40
N LEU A 51 -6.94 7.65 1.70
CA LEU A 51 -6.11 6.95 0.72
C LEU A 51 -6.19 5.46 1.00
N SER A 52 -6.38 4.66 -0.03
CA SER A 52 -6.43 3.20 0.11
C SER A 52 -5.29 2.52 -0.64
N ALA A 53 -4.75 1.48 -0.04
CA ALA A 53 -3.89 0.49 -0.66
C ALA A 53 -4.73 -0.75 -0.95
N MET A 54 -4.75 -1.19 -2.21
CA MET A 54 -5.65 -2.24 -2.68
C MET A 54 -4.88 -3.36 -3.34
N GLY A 55 -5.41 -4.58 -3.22
CA GLY A 55 -5.03 -5.70 -4.07
C GLY A 55 -5.45 -5.45 -5.50
N ASP A 56 -4.62 -5.86 -6.46
CA ASP A 56 -4.86 -5.89 -7.91
C ASP A 56 -5.03 -4.53 -8.62
N GLN A 57 -5.40 -3.47 -7.88
CA GLN A 57 -5.75 -2.16 -8.43
C GLN A 57 -4.86 -1.02 -7.94
N GLY A 58 -3.81 -1.32 -7.17
CA GLY A 58 -2.91 -0.32 -6.62
C GLY A 58 -3.50 0.56 -5.51
N GLY A 59 -4.71 1.02 -5.63
CA GLY A 59 -5.42 1.84 -4.64
C GLY A 59 -5.96 3.15 -5.18
N PHE A 60 -6.62 3.91 -4.32
CA PHE A 60 -7.37 5.10 -4.70
C PHE A 60 -7.14 6.26 -3.75
N ARG A 61 -7.25 7.46 -4.33
CA ARG A 61 -7.38 8.70 -3.60
C ARG A 61 -8.87 9.06 -3.52
N HIS A 62 -9.39 9.15 -2.31
CA HIS A 62 -10.81 9.45 -2.07
C HIS A 62 -10.97 10.89 -1.56
N ASP A 63 -11.58 11.73 -2.36
CA ASP A 63 -11.99 13.10 -1.96
C ASP A 63 -13.44 13.12 -1.45
N SER A 64 -14.16 12.01 -1.59
CA SER A 64 -15.53 11.77 -1.09
C SER A 64 -15.66 10.29 -0.75
N LEU A 65 -16.44 9.98 0.30
CA LEU A 65 -16.81 8.60 0.65
C LEU A 65 -18.12 8.13 0.00
N THR A 66 -18.79 9.01 -0.71
CA THR A 66 -20.10 8.72 -1.34
C THR A 66 -20.05 8.69 -2.86
N VAL A 67 -18.90 8.99 -3.44
CA VAL A 67 -18.67 9.01 -4.89
C VAL A 67 -17.40 8.25 -5.19
N SER A 68 -17.44 7.37 -6.19
CA SER A 68 -16.24 6.69 -6.67
C SER A 68 -15.18 7.69 -7.11
N PRO A 69 -13.90 7.44 -6.82
CA PRO A 69 -12.82 8.34 -7.17
C PRO A 69 -12.78 8.64 -8.68
N PRO A 70 -13.01 9.89 -9.11
CA PRO A 70 -13.10 10.21 -10.54
C PRO A 70 -11.77 10.06 -11.28
N SER A 71 -10.64 10.11 -10.57
CA SER A 71 -9.30 9.87 -11.12
C SER A 71 -8.99 8.39 -11.34
N GLY A 72 -9.88 7.48 -10.88
CA GLY A 72 -9.60 6.06 -10.88
C GLY A 72 -8.49 5.67 -9.89
N PHE A 73 -7.85 4.54 -10.14
CA PHE A 73 -6.75 4.03 -9.33
C PHE A 73 -5.43 4.78 -9.57
N TYR A 74 -4.46 4.58 -8.68
CA TYR A 74 -3.16 5.25 -8.77
C TYR A 74 -2.42 4.90 -10.07
N MET A 75 -1.90 5.93 -10.73
CA MET A 75 -1.06 5.77 -11.92
C MET A 75 0.41 6.10 -11.60
N PRO A 76 1.38 5.40 -12.21
CA PRO A 76 1.21 4.19 -13.01
C PRO A 76 0.63 3.04 -12.19
N ASP A 77 -0.11 2.16 -12.86
CA ASP A 77 -0.62 0.95 -12.23
C ASP A 77 0.53 0.04 -11.78
N VAL A 78 0.45 -0.38 -10.52
CA VAL A 78 1.48 -1.21 -9.88
C VAL A 78 0.89 -2.54 -9.36
N GLY A 79 -0.32 -2.87 -9.79
CA GLY A 79 -1.06 -4.03 -9.29
C GLY A 79 -1.41 -3.88 -7.81
N THR A 80 -0.80 -4.63 -6.92
CA THR A 80 -1.11 -4.62 -5.49
C THR A 80 -0.23 -3.65 -4.73
N THR A 81 -0.82 -2.64 -4.09
CA THR A 81 -0.15 -1.83 -3.07
C THR A 81 -0.33 -2.51 -1.71
N LEU A 82 0.77 -2.75 -1.03
CA LEU A 82 0.85 -3.54 0.20
C LEU A 82 0.86 -2.69 1.47
N SER A 83 1.34 -1.45 1.37
CA SER A 83 1.38 -0.51 2.49
C SER A 83 1.40 0.93 1.97
N ILE A 84 0.79 1.83 2.71
CA ILE A 84 0.71 3.26 2.44
C ILE A 84 0.79 4.04 3.74
N ASP A 85 1.59 5.11 3.77
CA ASP A 85 1.69 5.98 4.94
C ASP A 85 1.86 7.44 4.53
N TYR A 86 1.51 8.38 5.42
CA TYR A 86 1.59 9.81 5.19
C TYR A 86 2.32 10.54 6.33
N ALA A 87 2.92 11.68 6.01
CA ALA A 87 3.58 12.53 6.99
C ALA A 87 2.55 13.43 7.70
N GLU A 88 2.39 13.28 9.01
CA GLU A 88 1.37 13.99 9.79
C GLU A 88 1.50 15.53 9.72
N LEU A 89 2.74 16.03 9.79
CA LEU A 89 3.04 17.47 9.75
C LEU A 89 3.20 17.99 8.32
N LEU A 90 3.22 17.10 7.31
CA LEU A 90 3.28 17.43 5.89
C LEU A 90 2.37 16.47 5.09
N PRO A 91 1.03 16.56 5.25
CA PRO A 91 0.09 15.56 4.69
C PRO A 91 0.08 15.44 3.16
N THR A 92 0.69 16.38 2.46
CA THR A 92 0.92 16.26 1.01
C THR A 92 1.94 15.19 0.67
N LYS A 93 2.77 14.77 1.64
CA LYS A 93 3.82 13.77 1.44
C LYS A 93 3.36 12.41 1.93
N ILE A 94 3.36 11.47 1.00
CA ILE A 94 2.83 10.12 1.17
C ILE A 94 3.84 9.15 0.56
N VAL A 95 3.95 7.96 1.13
CA VAL A 95 4.75 6.85 0.60
C VAL A 95 3.88 5.62 0.43
N LYS A 96 4.22 4.77 -0.53
CA LYS A 96 3.60 3.45 -0.70
C LYS A 96 4.63 2.39 -1.08
N ALA A 97 4.36 1.17 -0.65
CA ALA A 97 5.08 -0.03 -1.07
C ALA A 97 4.14 -0.96 -1.83
N TYR A 98 4.62 -1.57 -2.91
CA TYR A 98 3.83 -2.44 -3.78
C TYR A 98 4.62 -3.68 -4.20
N ASN A 99 3.91 -4.71 -4.71
CA ASN A 99 4.52 -6.01 -4.99
C ASN A 99 5.28 -6.08 -6.32
N SER A 100 4.92 -5.24 -7.29
CA SER A 100 5.49 -5.24 -8.66
C SER A 100 5.07 -3.96 -9.40
N PRO A 101 5.85 -3.45 -10.36
CA PRO A 101 7.21 -3.83 -10.69
C PRO A 101 8.27 -3.23 -9.74
N SER A 102 9.54 -3.58 -9.91
CA SER A 102 10.63 -2.82 -9.28
C SER A 102 10.52 -1.32 -9.67
N PRO A 103 10.83 -0.39 -8.76
CA PRO A 103 11.54 -0.50 -7.47
C PRO A 103 10.65 -0.79 -6.24
N TYR A 104 9.44 -1.28 -6.39
CA TYR A 104 8.53 -1.75 -5.35
C TYR A 104 8.02 -0.69 -4.37
N GLY A 105 8.25 0.57 -4.65
CA GLY A 105 7.77 1.67 -3.83
C GLY A 105 7.84 3.02 -4.54
N ALA A 106 7.04 3.96 -4.04
CA ALA A 106 6.89 5.30 -4.57
C ALA A 106 6.55 6.31 -3.46
N TYR A 107 6.75 7.58 -3.77
CA TYR A 107 6.30 8.67 -2.93
C TYR A 107 5.47 9.68 -3.76
N SER A 108 4.61 10.41 -3.05
CA SER A 108 3.87 11.55 -3.56
C SER A 108 4.24 12.79 -2.75
N THR A 109 4.22 13.97 -3.36
CA THR A 109 4.36 15.27 -2.70
C THR A 109 3.12 16.15 -2.89
N ASN A 110 2.06 15.58 -3.47
CA ASN A 110 0.82 16.28 -3.80
C ASN A 110 -0.42 15.48 -3.38
N SER A 111 -0.39 14.94 -2.17
CA SER A 111 -1.51 14.24 -1.54
C SER A 111 -2.02 13.04 -2.35
N GLY A 112 -1.11 12.28 -2.99
CA GLY A 112 -1.46 11.09 -3.74
C GLY A 112 -2.03 11.35 -5.15
N THR A 113 -2.01 12.60 -5.63
CA THR A 113 -2.47 12.94 -6.99
C THR A 113 -1.53 12.37 -8.06
N SER A 114 -0.23 12.38 -7.80
CA SER A 114 0.77 11.74 -8.66
C SER A 114 1.87 11.09 -7.82
N TRP A 115 2.58 10.14 -8.42
CA TRP A 115 3.57 9.31 -7.75
C TRP A 115 4.89 9.33 -8.49
N THR A 116 5.97 9.38 -7.73
CA THR A 116 7.34 9.22 -8.22
C THR A 116 7.91 7.92 -7.62
N ASN A 117 8.33 7.01 -8.47
CA ASN A 117 8.96 5.77 -8.02
C ASN A 117 10.27 6.05 -7.28
N PHE A 118 10.60 5.22 -6.31
CA PHE A 118 11.95 5.20 -5.74
C PHE A 118 12.99 4.90 -6.83
N SER A 119 14.22 5.35 -6.66
CA SER A 119 15.26 5.12 -7.67
C SER A 119 15.70 3.65 -7.72
N ALA A 120 15.66 2.96 -6.58
CA ALA A 120 15.98 1.55 -6.46
C ALA A 120 15.34 0.95 -5.19
N PRO A 121 15.07 -0.35 -5.16
CA PRO A 121 14.69 -1.02 -3.93
C PRO A 121 15.88 -1.10 -2.98
N PRO A 122 15.67 -1.08 -1.65
CA PRO A 122 16.75 -1.24 -0.70
C PRO A 122 17.35 -2.64 -0.75
N GLY A 123 18.67 -2.74 -0.65
CA GLY A 123 19.39 -4.03 -0.54
C GLY A 123 19.18 -5.02 -1.65
N GLY A 124 18.71 -4.61 -2.84
CA GLY A 124 18.40 -5.52 -3.94
C GLY A 124 17.23 -6.47 -3.64
N SER A 125 16.39 -6.14 -2.64
CA SER A 125 15.23 -6.93 -2.26
C SER A 125 14.24 -7.08 -3.41
N GLY A 126 13.69 -8.27 -3.54
CA GLY A 126 12.72 -8.61 -4.58
C GLY A 126 11.29 -8.54 -4.04
N GLY A 127 10.66 -7.40 -4.15
CA GLY A 127 9.23 -7.32 -3.84
C GLY A 127 8.87 -6.56 -2.56
N GLY A 128 7.68 -6.02 -2.61
CA GLY A 128 7.11 -5.24 -1.54
C GLY A 128 6.77 -6.07 -0.32
N SER A 129 6.98 -5.49 0.84
CA SER A 129 6.45 -5.95 2.11
C SER A 129 5.41 -4.95 2.62
N LYS A 130 4.50 -5.40 3.43
CA LYS A 130 3.43 -4.62 4.07
C LYS A 130 3.96 -3.63 5.12
N ALA A 131 5.05 -2.91 4.87
CA ALA A 131 5.61 -2.19 5.99
C ALA A 131 6.51 -1.04 5.56
N ILE A 132 5.89 0.05 5.18
CA ILE A 132 6.58 1.32 4.95
C ILE A 132 6.00 2.38 5.89
N ALA A 133 6.87 3.19 6.50
CA ALA A 133 6.48 4.31 7.35
C ALA A 133 7.25 5.57 6.95
N ILE A 134 6.61 6.73 7.08
CA ILE A 134 7.23 8.03 6.85
C ILE A 134 7.17 8.88 8.11
N SER A 135 8.27 9.59 8.44
CA SER A 135 8.32 10.49 9.59
C SER A 135 7.25 11.59 9.54
N ALA A 136 6.89 12.11 10.69
CA ALA A 136 5.87 13.15 10.81
C ALA A 136 6.12 14.35 9.89
N ASP A 137 7.37 14.78 9.71
CA ASP A 137 7.77 15.89 8.82
C ASP A 137 8.04 15.45 7.36
N GLY A 138 7.93 14.17 7.07
CA GLY A 138 8.20 13.62 5.75
C GLY A 138 9.67 13.52 5.35
N SER A 139 10.61 13.80 6.25
CA SER A 139 12.03 13.83 5.92
C SER A 139 12.68 12.44 5.85
N ARG A 140 12.04 11.42 6.43
CA ARG A 140 12.59 10.07 6.54
C ARG A 140 11.56 9.01 6.20
N ILE A 141 12.03 7.95 5.56
CA ILE A 141 11.24 6.76 5.26
C ILE A 141 11.93 5.57 5.91
N VAL A 142 11.16 4.73 6.60
CA VAL A 142 11.61 3.43 7.08
C VAL A 142 10.80 2.35 6.36
N TRP A 143 11.48 1.38 5.80
CA TRP A 143 10.85 0.32 5.01
C TRP A 143 11.43 -1.05 5.35
N ALA A 144 10.54 -2.01 5.57
CA ALA A 144 10.85 -3.42 5.78
C ALA A 144 10.41 -4.25 4.56
N PRO A 145 11.21 -4.34 3.50
CA PRO A 145 10.85 -5.13 2.31
C PRO A 145 10.90 -6.62 2.59
N SER A 146 10.20 -7.41 1.77
CA SER A 146 10.15 -8.86 1.91
C SER A 146 11.53 -9.50 1.78
N GLY A 147 11.84 -10.43 2.67
CA GLY A 147 13.07 -11.23 2.65
C GLY A 147 14.35 -10.48 3.01
N GLY A 148 14.24 -9.24 3.50
CA GLY A 148 15.39 -8.39 3.78
C GLY A 148 15.49 -7.86 5.21
N SER A 149 16.49 -7.02 5.41
CA SER A 149 16.62 -6.18 6.60
C SER A 149 15.61 -5.03 6.54
N VAL A 150 15.54 -4.24 7.61
CA VAL A 150 14.84 -2.97 7.62
C VAL A 150 15.79 -1.86 7.15
N TYR A 151 15.26 -0.93 6.37
CA TYR A 151 16.06 0.13 5.76
C TYR A 151 15.45 1.50 6.04
N TYR A 152 16.31 2.52 6.05
CA TYR A 152 15.86 3.91 6.12
C TYR A 152 16.38 4.71 4.91
N SER A 153 15.63 5.74 4.52
CA SER A 153 16.03 6.72 3.51
C SER A 153 15.80 8.13 4.03
N THR A 154 16.70 9.04 3.68
CA THR A 154 16.61 10.49 3.97
C THR A 154 16.42 11.34 2.72
N ASN A 155 16.25 10.69 1.56
CA ASN A 155 16.23 11.34 0.25
C ASN A 155 15.16 10.73 -0.69
N ASN A 156 13.97 10.46 -0.12
CA ASN A 156 12.81 9.94 -0.85
C ASN A 156 13.10 8.63 -1.62
N GLY A 157 13.82 7.70 -1.00
CA GLY A 157 14.11 6.42 -1.62
C GLY A 157 15.15 6.47 -2.76
N SER A 158 15.92 7.56 -2.87
CA SER A 158 17.04 7.63 -3.82
C SER A 158 18.23 6.80 -3.35
N SER A 159 18.41 6.64 -2.06
CA SER A 159 19.35 5.70 -1.45
C SER A 159 18.85 5.21 -0.10
N TRP A 160 19.38 4.06 0.33
CA TRP A 160 18.94 3.36 1.51
C TRP A 160 20.11 2.95 2.40
N GLY A 161 19.98 3.21 3.70
CA GLY A 161 20.85 2.69 4.76
C GLY A 161 20.14 1.56 5.51
N THR A 162 20.89 0.59 6.02
CA THR A 162 20.33 -0.48 6.87
C THR A 162 20.07 0.04 8.28
N CYS A 163 18.88 -0.23 8.83
CA CYS A 163 18.57 0.07 10.22
C CYS A 163 19.35 -0.86 11.15
N GLY A 164 20.14 -0.29 12.07
CA GLY A 164 20.86 -1.07 13.09
C GLY A 164 19.92 -1.55 14.21
N GLY A 165 20.30 -2.64 14.88
CA GLY A 165 19.58 -3.17 16.05
C GLY A 165 18.36 -4.06 15.72
N LEU A 166 18.04 -4.24 14.45
CA LEU A 166 16.92 -5.09 14.00
C LEU A 166 17.40 -6.32 13.27
N THR A 167 16.74 -7.46 13.52
CA THR A 167 16.95 -8.71 12.79
C THR A 167 15.61 -9.16 12.20
N GLY A 168 15.48 -9.09 10.89
CA GLY A 168 14.21 -9.37 10.22
C GLY A 168 13.19 -8.25 10.44
N GLY A 169 12.17 -8.18 9.61
CA GLY A 169 11.32 -7.06 9.67
C GLY A 169 9.85 -7.38 9.51
N PHE A 170 8.96 -6.64 10.20
CA PHE A 170 7.57 -6.74 9.85
C PHE A 170 6.83 -5.41 9.77
N TYR A 171 6.82 -4.51 10.73
CA TYR A 171 5.95 -3.33 10.68
C TYR A 171 6.60 -2.15 11.38
N PRO A 172 7.35 -1.30 10.65
CA PRO A 172 7.72 0.00 11.18
C PRO A 172 6.51 0.93 11.21
N GLU A 173 6.39 1.66 12.31
CA GLU A 173 5.42 2.73 12.48
C GLU A 173 6.12 4.02 12.83
N SER A 174 5.67 5.14 12.30
CA SER A 174 6.20 6.45 12.64
C SER A 174 5.47 7.07 13.83
N ASP A 175 6.19 7.82 14.66
CA ASP A 175 5.57 8.72 15.62
C ASP A 175 4.97 9.91 14.86
N ARG A 176 3.70 10.20 15.08
CA ARG A 176 2.98 11.25 14.33
C ARG A 176 3.37 12.68 14.75
N VAL A 177 4.10 12.83 15.84
CA VAL A 177 4.52 14.14 16.38
C VAL A 177 6.02 14.33 16.30
N ASN A 178 6.80 13.28 16.61
CA ASN A 178 8.26 13.36 16.67
C ASN A 178 8.90 12.69 15.46
N SER A 179 9.38 13.49 14.52
CA SER A 179 9.97 13.02 13.25
C SER A 179 11.20 12.12 13.39
N ASN A 180 11.83 12.10 14.57
CA ASN A 180 12.98 11.23 14.83
C ASN A 180 12.57 9.88 15.43
N LYS A 181 11.30 9.69 15.81
CA LYS A 181 10.86 8.47 16.44
C LYS A 181 10.18 7.53 15.44
N PHE A 182 10.59 6.29 15.52
CA PHE A 182 9.95 5.15 14.86
C PHE A 182 9.83 4.01 15.86
N TYR A 183 8.81 3.20 15.66
CA TYR A 183 8.53 2.00 16.45
C TYR A 183 8.54 0.79 15.52
N TYR A 184 8.91 -0.33 16.07
CA TYR A 184 8.99 -1.58 15.34
C TYR A 184 8.54 -2.73 16.24
N TYR A 185 7.51 -3.43 15.82
CA TYR A 185 7.03 -4.61 16.52
C TYR A 185 7.52 -5.89 15.83
N HIS A 186 8.26 -6.70 16.55
CA HIS A 186 8.74 -7.99 16.07
C HIS A 186 7.79 -9.10 16.51
N ALA A 187 6.85 -9.50 15.62
CA ALA A 187 5.76 -10.40 15.94
C ALA A 187 6.20 -11.79 16.39
N VAL A 188 7.34 -12.29 15.91
CA VAL A 188 7.81 -13.65 16.24
C VAL A 188 8.28 -13.77 17.70
N ASN A 189 8.92 -12.75 18.24
CA ASN A 189 9.42 -12.77 19.63
C ASN A 189 8.64 -11.84 20.57
N GLY A 190 7.59 -11.18 20.08
CA GLY A 190 6.73 -10.29 20.88
C GLY A 190 7.43 -9.03 21.41
N ARG A 191 8.52 -8.58 20.78
CA ARG A 191 9.31 -7.44 21.26
C ARG A 191 8.97 -6.16 20.50
N LEU A 192 8.87 -5.07 21.24
CA LEU A 192 8.79 -3.73 20.70
C LEU A 192 10.18 -3.08 20.74
N PHE A 193 10.61 -2.55 19.62
CA PHE A 193 11.81 -1.75 19.47
C PHE A 193 11.42 -0.32 19.13
N TYR A 194 12.27 0.63 19.45
CA TYR A 194 12.07 2.01 19.07
C TYR A 194 13.37 2.68 18.60
N SER A 195 13.24 3.68 17.77
CA SER A 195 14.30 4.56 17.28
C SER A 195 14.03 5.98 17.74
N THR A 196 15.08 6.73 18.06
CA THR A 196 15.03 8.16 18.35
C THR A 196 15.90 8.98 17.39
N ASN A 197 16.46 8.34 16.37
CA ASN A 197 17.38 8.95 15.40
C ASN A 197 16.90 8.76 13.95
N GLY A 198 15.59 8.75 13.76
CA GLY A 198 14.98 8.68 12.42
C GLY A 198 15.10 7.33 11.74
N GLY A 199 15.04 6.25 12.49
CA GLY A 199 15.06 4.88 11.97
C GLY A 199 16.47 4.34 11.71
N GLN A 200 17.54 5.07 12.03
CA GLN A 200 18.90 4.59 11.76
C GLN A 200 19.29 3.44 12.68
N THR A 201 18.90 3.51 13.96
CA THR A 201 19.12 2.43 14.93
C THR A 201 17.91 2.26 15.82
N PHE A 202 17.65 1.00 16.23
CA PHE A 202 16.57 0.61 17.13
C PHE A 202 17.11 -0.11 18.35
N THR A 203 16.47 0.10 19.49
CA THR A 203 16.80 -0.51 20.80
C THR A 203 15.57 -1.09 21.48
#